data_9e0a41583700070bf273f0d00a3eb1a7
#
_entry.id   9e0a41583700070bf273f0d00a3eb1a7
#
_cell.length_a   1.000
_cell.length_b   1.000
_cell.length_c   1.000
_cell.angle_alpha   90.00
_cell.angle_beta   90.00
_cell.angle_gamma   90.00
#
_symmetry.space_group_name_H-M   'P 1'
#
loop_
_entity.id
_entity.type
_entity.pdbx_description
1 polymer ?
#
loop_
_entity_poly.entity_id
_entity_poly.type
_entity_poly.pdbx_seq_one_letter_code
_entity_poly.pdbx_strand_id
1 'polypeptide(L)'
;MSNTRCSTGISGLDDILQGGLPQGHLYLFEGEPGTGKTTLGIHFLLAGLAVGESGLYVTLSETGNELKEVARSHGWDLDAAGLEVFELVSPDQLGPEAEQTIIHPAELELNQTVQGVMARIEANRPKRVVFDSLSEMRLLAQDPLRYRRQILALKQFFAGRNATVLLLDDMTASQERDLQLHSLCHGVVTLERLSQRFGPARRRLEVQKMRGIRFRAGFHDFNIEHGGLKVFPRLVAAEHHRPFVGAPVPSGVAALDALLNGGPLRGTSTLITGPAGAGKTTLALQYIDAACRRGERAVLYEFDERAGTLITRAGKQGIDLDAHIAAERLVIKQVDPAELSPGEFDAMVRNEVETHGARMIVIDSLTGYAVSMPEEQQIVLQLHELLSYLNQQGVVTFLINTQSGLVGGMQSNGINVSFLSDAVLLLRFFEAGGRMRKALSVIKNRGGGHEDAIREVRFDEGGIRIGEPLTQFHGVLTGTPTYLGDGDPLLMERDKGYA
;
A
#
# COMPACT_ATOMS: atom_id res chain seq x y z
N MET A 1 35.49 5.48 -5.75
CA MET A 1 35.24 4.07 -5.37
C MET A 1 33.81 3.77 -5.74
N SER A 2 33.57 2.81 -6.62
CA SER A 2 32.21 2.39 -6.97
C SER A 2 31.56 1.85 -5.70
N ASN A 3 30.51 2.50 -5.27
CA ASN A 3 29.74 2.10 -4.07
C ASN A 3 28.97 0.82 -4.44
N THR A 4 29.62 -0.33 -4.35
CA THR A 4 29.05 -1.64 -4.73
C THR A 4 27.88 -1.93 -3.79
N ARG A 5 26.72 -2.30 -4.37
CA ARG A 5 25.49 -2.60 -3.63
C ARG A 5 25.34 -4.08 -3.39
N CYS A 6 24.78 -4.42 -2.25
CA CYS A 6 24.37 -5.76 -1.88
C CYS A 6 22.85 -5.79 -1.87
N SER A 7 22.24 -6.46 -2.84
CA SER A 7 20.77 -6.65 -2.87
C SER A 7 20.32 -7.40 -1.64
N THR A 8 19.23 -6.96 -1.05
CA THR A 8 18.59 -7.68 0.07
C THR A 8 17.77 -8.89 -0.41
N GLY A 9 17.52 -8.99 -1.72
CA GLY A 9 16.61 -9.96 -2.32
C GLY A 9 15.13 -9.51 -2.26
N ILE A 10 14.85 -8.46 -1.50
CA ILE A 10 13.51 -7.91 -1.32
C ILE A 10 13.41 -6.65 -2.19
N SER A 11 12.80 -6.79 -3.38
CA SER A 11 12.80 -5.74 -4.41
C SER A 11 12.31 -4.39 -3.90
N GLY A 12 11.25 -4.36 -3.07
CA GLY A 12 10.75 -3.12 -2.47
C GLY A 12 11.73 -2.50 -1.48
N LEU A 13 12.46 -3.29 -0.69
CA LEU A 13 13.48 -2.77 0.21
C LEU A 13 14.70 -2.26 -0.57
N ASP A 14 15.09 -2.95 -1.63
CA ASP A 14 16.16 -2.50 -2.51
C ASP A 14 15.79 -1.19 -3.24
N ASP A 15 14.52 -1.00 -3.63
CA ASP A 15 14.03 0.27 -4.19
C ASP A 15 14.14 1.41 -3.16
N ILE A 16 13.72 1.19 -1.91
CA ILE A 16 13.86 2.16 -0.81
C ILE A 16 15.32 2.57 -0.63
N LEU A 17 16.24 1.61 -0.73
CA LEU A 17 17.69 1.77 -0.55
C LEU A 17 18.43 2.18 -1.84
N GLN A 18 17.72 2.43 -2.93
CA GLN A 18 18.28 2.78 -4.23
C GLN A 18 19.31 1.75 -4.75
N GLY A 19 18.93 0.47 -4.71
CA GLY A 19 19.71 -0.66 -5.22
C GLY A 19 20.34 -1.56 -4.16
N GLY A 20 19.90 -1.47 -2.91
CA GLY A 20 20.34 -2.33 -1.81
C GLY A 20 21.35 -1.70 -0.85
N LEU A 21 21.88 -2.51 0.05
CA LEU A 21 22.80 -2.09 1.11
C LEU A 21 24.21 -1.81 0.55
N PRO A 22 24.94 -0.76 0.95
CA PRO A 22 26.37 -0.66 0.73
C PRO A 22 27.11 -1.89 1.25
N GLN A 23 28.01 -2.48 0.45
CA GLN A 23 28.73 -3.71 0.81
C GLN A 23 29.75 -3.48 1.94
N GLY A 24 30.03 -4.54 2.72
CA GLY A 24 31.13 -4.57 3.67
C GLY A 24 30.87 -3.80 4.98
N HIS A 25 29.60 -3.62 5.36
CA HIS A 25 29.23 -2.90 6.56
C HIS A 25 28.24 -3.66 7.44
N LEU A 26 28.07 -3.17 8.69
CA LEU A 26 27.10 -3.68 9.65
C LEU A 26 25.80 -2.90 9.58
N TYR A 27 24.68 -3.61 9.52
CA TYR A 27 23.32 -3.09 9.50
C TYR A 27 22.52 -3.67 10.66
N LEU A 28 21.78 -2.84 11.35
CA LEU A 28 20.86 -3.23 12.40
C LEU A 28 19.43 -3.30 11.83
N PHE A 29 18.78 -4.43 12.07
CA PHE A 29 17.35 -4.63 11.83
C PHE A 29 16.70 -4.94 13.18
N GLU A 30 15.93 -4.00 13.68
CA GLU A 30 15.33 -4.08 15.01
C GLU A 30 13.79 -4.08 14.93
N GLY A 31 13.14 -4.70 15.90
CA GLY A 31 11.68 -4.72 15.98
C GLY A 31 11.19 -5.71 17.03
N GLU A 32 9.91 -5.67 17.34
CA GLU A 32 9.28 -6.62 18.26
C GLU A 32 9.36 -8.06 17.73
N PRO A 33 9.25 -9.08 18.60
CA PRO A 33 9.10 -10.46 18.18
C PRO A 33 7.92 -10.63 17.21
N GLY A 34 8.11 -11.46 16.15
CA GLY A 34 7.08 -11.71 15.14
C GLY A 34 6.94 -10.63 14.07
N THR A 35 7.84 -9.65 14.00
CA THR A 35 7.88 -8.66 12.90
C THR A 35 8.47 -9.19 11.61
N GLY A 36 9.15 -10.36 11.62
CA GLY A 36 9.70 -11.01 10.42
C GLY A 36 11.19 -10.78 10.21
N LYS A 37 11.95 -10.43 11.25
CA LYS A 37 13.41 -10.23 11.18
C LYS A 37 14.15 -11.50 10.71
N THR A 38 13.85 -12.66 11.31
CA THR A 38 14.42 -13.96 10.93
C THR A 38 14.15 -14.26 9.45
N THR A 39 12.91 -14.09 8.99
CA THR A 39 12.53 -14.27 7.58
C THR A 39 13.30 -13.32 6.65
N LEU A 40 13.49 -12.05 7.05
CA LEU A 40 14.29 -11.07 6.31
C LEU A 40 15.75 -11.51 6.24
N GLY A 41 16.34 -11.99 7.35
CA GLY A 41 17.70 -12.50 7.40
C GLY A 41 17.94 -13.68 6.47
N ILE A 42 17.03 -14.66 6.46
CA ILE A 42 17.07 -15.79 5.53
C ILE A 42 16.98 -15.29 4.08
N HIS A 43 16.03 -14.42 3.77
CA HIS A 43 15.85 -13.87 2.42
C HIS A 43 17.13 -13.18 1.91
N PHE A 44 17.78 -12.38 2.76
CA PHE A 44 19.04 -11.72 2.45
C PHE A 44 20.17 -12.71 2.11
N LEU A 45 20.28 -13.82 2.86
CA LEU A 45 21.32 -14.83 2.60
C LEU A 45 21.02 -15.61 1.33
N LEU A 46 19.78 -16.03 1.12
CA LEU A 46 19.36 -16.74 -0.09
C LEU A 46 19.59 -15.91 -1.36
N ALA A 47 19.34 -14.60 -1.30
CA ALA A 47 19.64 -13.69 -2.40
C ALA A 47 21.14 -13.64 -2.72
N GLY A 48 22.02 -13.76 -1.71
CA GLY A 48 23.45 -13.87 -1.92
C GLY A 48 23.86 -15.18 -2.58
N LEU A 49 23.33 -16.29 -2.07
CA LEU A 49 23.58 -17.62 -2.63
C LEU A 49 23.17 -17.71 -4.10
N ALA A 50 22.05 -17.09 -4.46
CA ALA A 50 21.55 -17.05 -5.85
C ALA A 50 22.53 -16.35 -6.83
N VAL A 51 23.39 -15.46 -6.34
CA VAL A 51 24.44 -14.80 -7.14
C VAL A 51 25.85 -15.34 -6.87
N GLY A 52 25.95 -16.49 -6.20
CA GLY A 52 27.23 -17.18 -5.92
C GLY A 52 28.02 -16.59 -4.75
N GLU A 53 27.40 -15.78 -3.89
CA GLU A 53 28.02 -15.30 -2.66
C GLU A 53 27.81 -16.31 -1.53
N SER A 54 28.84 -16.55 -0.70
CA SER A 54 28.71 -17.42 0.48
C SER A 54 27.97 -16.71 1.61
N GLY A 55 27.07 -17.43 2.28
CA GLY A 55 26.25 -16.95 3.38
C GLY A 55 26.44 -17.73 4.67
N LEU A 56 26.41 -17.03 5.81
CA LEU A 56 26.44 -17.63 7.14
C LEU A 56 25.30 -17.07 7.99
N TYR A 57 24.48 -17.96 8.52
CA TYR A 57 23.49 -17.62 9.53
C TYR A 57 24.01 -18.02 10.90
N VAL A 58 24.15 -17.08 11.82
CA VAL A 58 24.52 -17.32 13.22
C VAL A 58 23.27 -17.18 14.07
N THR A 59 22.84 -18.25 14.69
CA THR A 59 21.70 -18.26 15.59
C THR A 59 22.15 -18.39 17.05
N LEU A 60 21.57 -17.56 17.91
CA LEU A 60 21.80 -17.53 19.35
C LEU A 60 20.54 -17.94 20.15
N SER A 61 19.38 -17.97 19.51
CA SER A 61 18.09 -18.18 20.15
C SER A 61 17.32 -19.37 19.60
N GLU A 62 17.45 -19.65 18.32
CA GLU A 62 16.71 -20.73 17.64
C GLU A 62 17.67 -21.87 17.23
N THR A 63 17.17 -23.10 17.22
CA THR A 63 17.92 -24.22 16.67
C THR A 63 17.92 -24.20 15.14
N GLY A 64 18.91 -24.81 14.49
CA GLY A 64 18.96 -24.91 13.04
C GLY A 64 17.76 -25.68 12.46
N ASN A 65 17.16 -26.59 13.22
CA ASN A 65 15.94 -27.28 12.80
C ASN A 65 14.74 -26.36 12.78
N GLU A 66 14.54 -25.54 13.82
CA GLU A 66 13.51 -24.50 13.86
C GLU A 66 13.65 -23.51 12.70
N LEU A 67 14.90 -23.05 12.45
CA LEU A 67 15.19 -22.16 11.33
C LEU A 67 14.82 -22.79 9.96
N LYS A 68 15.10 -24.11 9.79
CA LYS A 68 14.71 -24.85 8.59
C LYS A 68 13.18 -24.99 8.46
N GLU A 69 12.46 -25.16 9.56
CA GLU A 69 11.00 -25.19 9.56
C GLU A 69 10.42 -23.83 9.17
N VAL A 70 10.93 -22.75 9.73
CA VAL A 70 10.57 -21.37 9.33
C VAL A 70 10.81 -21.18 7.82
N ALA A 71 11.97 -21.57 7.32
CA ALA A 71 12.29 -21.42 5.89
C ALA A 71 11.32 -22.24 5.01
N ARG A 72 11.01 -23.47 5.37
CA ARG A 72 10.04 -24.32 4.64
C ARG A 72 8.64 -23.71 4.58
N SER A 73 8.20 -23.03 5.64
CA SER A 73 6.90 -22.36 5.64
C SER A 73 6.82 -21.26 4.56
N HIS A 74 7.95 -20.72 4.13
CA HIS A 74 8.07 -19.77 3.02
C HIS A 74 8.41 -20.43 1.67
N GLY A 75 8.51 -21.78 1.62
CA GLY A 75 8.87 -22.51 0.41
C GLY A 75 10.38 -22.56 0.14
N TRP A 76 11.21 -22.26 1.13
CA TRP A 76 12.68 -22.32 1.01
C TRP A 76 13.24 -23.60 1.60
N ASP A 77 14.25 -24.16 0.91
CA ASP A 77 15.03 -25.27 1.40
C ASP A 77 16.48 -24.80 1.65
N LEU A 78 16.84 -24.64 2.91
CA LEU A 78 18.16 -24.13 3.31
C LEU A 78 19.28 -25.14 3.02
N ASP A 79 18.98 -26.43 3.11
CA ASP A 79 19.97 -27.49 2.84
C ASP A 79 20.28 -27.57 1.33
N ALA A 80 19.24 -27.53 0.49
CA ALA A 80 19.40 -27.50 -0.96
C ALA A 80 20.07 -26.21 -1.45
N ALA A 81 19.83 -25.08 -0.78
CA ALA A 81 20.48 -23.80 -1.06
C ALA A 81 21.95 -23.77 -0.62
N GLY A 82 22.38 -24.70 0.23
CA GLY A 82 23.76 -24.73 0.76
C GLY A 82 24.03 -23.60 1.76
N LEU A 83 23.00 -23.14 2.48
CA LEU A 83 23.17 -22.13 3.52
C LEU A 83 23.83 -22.74 4.75
N GLU A 84 24.95 -22.16 5.18
CA GLU A 84 25.59 -22.53 6.42
C GLU A 84 24.86 -21.89 7.60
N VAL A 85 24.43 -22.74 8.56
CA VAL A 85 23.85 -22.33 9.83
C VAL A 85 24.83 -22.69 10.95
N PHE A 86 25.18 -21.71 11.77
CA PHE A 86 26.03 -21.89 12.95
C PHE A 86 25.19 -21.64 14.19
N GLU A 87 24.91 -22.72 14.92
CA GLU A 87 24.22 -22.68 16.21
C GLU A 87 25.26 -22.50 17.32
N LEU A 88 25.00 -21.55 18.20
CA LEU A 88 25.73 -21.44 19.44
C LEU A 88 25.03 -22.29 20.50
N VAL A 89 25.65 -23.43 20.78
CA VAL A 89 25.14 -24.40 21.75
C VAL A 89 25.18 -23.81 23.14
N SER A 90 24.06 -23.88 23.87
CA SER A 90 23.99 -23.45 25.28
C SER A 90 24.97 -24.28 26.13
N PRO A 91 25.59 -23.68 27.16
CA PRO A 91 26.57 -24.36 28.05
C PRO A 91 26.04 -25.62 28.74
N ASP A 92 24.74 -25.77 28.89
CA ASP A 92 24.10 -26.97 29.48
C ASP A 92 24.40 -28.28 28.74
N GLN A 93 24.96 -28.20 27.53
CA GLN A 93 25.41 -29.37 26.75
C GLN A 93 26.94 -29.65 26.89
N LEU A 94 27.68 -28.74 27.53
CA LEU A 94 29.06 -28.94 27.90
C LEU A 94 29.08 -29.60 29.27
N GLY A 95 29.58 -30.85 29.35
CA GLY A 95 29.57 -31.64 30.59
C GLY A 95 30.26 -30.98 31.79
N PRO A 96 30.20 -31.59 32.98
CA PRO A 96 30.48 -30.98 34.29
C PRO A 96 31.96 -30.58 34.54
N GLU A 97 32.84 -30.61 33.57
CA GLU A 97 34.28 -30.22 33.74
C GLU A 97 34.55 -28.71 33.61
N ALA A 98 33.56 -27.88 33.36
CA ALA A 98 33.73 -26.42 33.16
C ALA A 98 33.66 -25.55 34.43
N GLU A 99 33.43 -26.11 35.60
CA GLU A 99 33.12 -25.35 36.82
C GLU A 99 34.30 -24.80 37.63
N GLN A 100 35.51 -24.82 37.16
CA GLN A 100 36.68 -24.37 37.99
C GLN A 100 37.44 -23.17 37.41
N THR A 101 36.79 -22.04 37.21
CA THR A 101 37.53 -20.79 36.92
C THR A 101 36.94 -19.61 37.69
N ILE A 102 37.81 -18.76 38.27
CA ILE A 102 37.52 -17.58 39.10
C ILE A 102 36.89 -16.42 38.26
N ILE A 103 36.64 -16.62 36.99
CA ILE A 103 35.97 -15.66 36.09
C ILE A 103 34.48 -15.94 36.14
N HIS A 104 33.66 -14.88 36.19
CA HIS A 104 32.19 -15.01 36.11
C HIS A 104 31.81 -15.89 34.93
N PRO A 105 31.00 -16.95 35.09
CA PRO A 105 30.63 -17.86 34.01
C PRO A 105 30.13 -17.15 32.75
N ALA A 106 29.28 -16.14 32.91
CA ALA A 106 28.73 -15.34 31.81
C ALA A 106 29.78 -14.55 30.98
N GLU A 107 30.94 -14.18 31.56
CA GLU A 107 32.01 -13.53 30.79
C GLU A 107 32.77 -14.50 29.92
N LEU A 108 32.96 -15.71 30.41
CA LEU A 108 33.62 -16.77 29.66
C LEU A 108 32.76 -17.17 28.46
N GLU A 109 31.46 -17.30 28.68
CA GLU A 109 30.45 -17.65 27.67
C GLU A 109 30.37 -16.62 26.55
N LEU A 110 30.25 -15.33 26.86
CA LEU A 110 30.16 -14.27 25.85
C LEU A 110 31.43 -14.19 24.99
N ASN A 111 32.62 -14.27 25.65
CA ASN A 111 33.87 -14.22 24.92
C ASN A 111 34.07 -15.46 24.05
N GLN A 112 33.77 -16.66 24.55
CA GLN A 112 33.85 -17.91 23.80
C GLN A 112 32.87 -17.88 22.62
N THR A 113 31.66 -17.41 22.81
CA THR A 113 30.63 -17.22 21.79
C THR A 113 31.16 -16.34 20.65
N VAL A 114 31.64 -15.15 20.97
CA VAL A 114 32.15 -14.20 19.98
C VAL A 114 33.41 -14.75 19.26
N GLN A 115 34.31 -15.40 19.98
CA GLN A 115 35.51 -16.02 19.38
C GLN A 115 35.16 -17.21 18.48
N GLY A 116 34.20 -18.06 18.87
CA GLY A 116 33.69 -19.15 18.04
C GLY A 116 33.13 -18.68 16.70
N VAL A 117 32.30 -17.62 16.75
CA VAL A 117 31.77 -16.99 15.53
C VAL A 117 32.90 -16.41 14.69
N MET A 118 33.84 -15.67 15.29
CA MET A 118 34.98 -15.09 14.56
C MET A 118 35.83 -16.15 13.87
N ALA A 119 36.11 -17.25 14.57
CA ALA A 119 36.90 -18.38 13.99
C ALA A 119 36.13 -19.01 12.82
N ARG A 120 34.84 -19.20 12.92
CA ARG A 120 34.00 -19.75 11.83
C ARG A 120 34.01 -18.84 10.60
N ILE A 121 33.87 -17.53 10.82
CA ILE A 121 33.95 -16.53 9.74
C ILE A 121 35.34 -16.49 9.11
N GLU A 122 36.42 -16.65 9.88
CA GLU A 122 37.78 -16.72 9.34
C GLU A 122 38.01 -17.94 8.45
N ALA A 123 37.46 -19.09 8.86
CA ALA A 123 37.57 -20.32 8.10
C ALA A 123 36.83 -20.26 6.76
N ASN A 124 35.60 -19.74 6.75
CA ASN A 124 34.67 -19.82 5.61
C ASN A 124 34.60 -18.53 4.77
N ARG A 125 35.06 -17.40 5.32
CA ARG A 125 35.09 -16.07 4.70
C ARG A 125 33.75 -15.70 3.99
N PRO A 126 32.61 -15.80 4.69
CA PRO A 126 31.32 -15.52 4.10
C PRO A 126 31.25 -14.07 3.62
N LYS A 127 30.53 -13.86 2.49
CA LYS A 127 30.25 -12.52 1.97
C LYS A 127 29.06 -11.87 2.66
N ARG A 128 28.11 -12.70 3.12
CA ARG A 128 26.92 -12.27 3.86
C ARG A 128 26.82 -13.00 5.19
N VAL A 129 26.51 -12.26 6.24
CA VAL A 129 26.37 -12.82 7.58
C VAL A 129 25.08 -12.27 8.21
N VAL A 130 24.34 -13.12 8.88
CA VAL A 130 23.21 -12.74 9.73
C VAL A 130 23.49 -13.19 11.16
N PHE A 131 23.27 -12.29 12.13
CA PHE A 131 23.28 -12.59 13.56
C PHE A 131 21.86 -12.48 14.10
N ASP A 132 21.32 -13.57 14.65
CA ASP A 132 19.99 -13.65 15.23
C ASP A 132 20.05 -14.30 16.63
N SER A 133 19.85 -13.61 17.77
CA SER A 133 19.61 -12.19 17.87
C SER A 133 20.62 -11.52 18.83
N LEU A 134 20.77 -10.20 18.72
CA LEU A 134 21.60 -9.41 19.63
C LEU A 134 21.04 -9.36 21.03
N SER A 135 19.74 -9.57 21.26
CA SER A 135 19.10 -9.65 22.56
C SER A 135 19.77 -10.71 23.44
N GLU A 136 20.12 -11.88 22.89
CA GLU A 136 20.82 -12.93 23.63
C GLU A 136 22.25 -12.50 24.02
N MET A 137 22.97 -11.85 23.12
CA MET A 137 24.28 -11.28 23.45
C MET A 137 24.18 -10.22 24.54
N ARG A 138 23.11 -9.44 24.58
CA ARG A 138 22.88 -8.43 25.61
C ARG A 138 22.61 -9.07 26.96
N LEU A 139 21.83 -10.17 27.00
CA LEU A 139 21.56 -10.94 28.22
C LEU A 139 22.87 -11.55 28.77
N LEU A 140 23.70 -12.16 27.92
CA LEU A 140 24.98 -12.71 28.31
C LEU A 140 25.98 -11.65 28.80
N ALA A 141 25.92 -10.44 28.26
CA ALA A 141 26.82 -9.35 28.65
C ALA A 141 26.56 -8.82 30.07
N GLN A 142 25.30 -8.87 30.56
CA GLN A 142 24.85 -8.38 31.88
C GLN A 142 25.17 -6.90 32.16
N ASP A 143 26.01 -6.26 31.37
CA ASP A 143 26.51 -4.89 31.51
C ASP A 143 26.51 -4.18 30.16
N PRO A 144 25.88 -2.99 30.01
CA PRO A 144 25.82 -2.26 28.75
C PRO A 144 27.18 -1.89 28.15
N LEU A 145 28.20 -1.63 28.98
CA LEU A 145 29.54 -1.31 28.48
C LEU A 145 30.26 -2.53 27.91
N ARG A 146 30.05 -3.69 28.52
CA ARG A 146 30.55 -4.97 28.02
C ARG A 146 29.90 -5.32 26.69
N TYR A 147 28.59 -5.25 26.61
CA TYR A 147 27.85 -5.45 25.37
C TYR A 147 28.37 -4.55 24.24
N ARG A 148 28.47 -3.24 24.50
CA ARG A 148 29.00 -2.29 23.54
C ARG A 148 30.41 -2.63 23.09
N ARG A 149 31.29 -3.09 23.98
CA ARG A 149 32.67 -3.49 23.66
C ARG A 149 32.66 -4.67 22.70
N GLN A 150 31.81 -5.66 22.89
CA GLN A 150 31.69 -6.82 22.02
C GLN A 150 31.17 -6.43 20.61
N ILE A 151 30.15 -5.58 20.54
CA ILE A 151 29.65 -5.07 19.23
C ILE A 151 30.74 -4.27 18.51
N LEU A 152 31.52 -3.47 19.25
CA LEU A 152 32.66 -2.75 18.66
C LEU A 152 33.75 -3.70 18.15
N ALA A 153 34.05 -4.78 18.88
CA ALA A 153 34.98 -5.81 18.44
C ALA A 153 34.50 -6.51 17.18
N LEU A 154 33.21 -6.89 17.10
CA LEU A 154 32.59 -7.42 15.89
C LEU A 154 32.73 -6.44 14.73
N LYS A 155 32.41 -5.17 14.94
CA LYS A 155 32.55 -4.14 13.90
C LYS A 155 33.99 -4.03 13.36
N GLN A 156 34.97 -4.00 14.24
CA GLN A 156 36.39 -3.95 13.85
C GLN A 156 36.81 -5.22 13.10
N PHE A 157 36.32 -6.37 13.56
CA PHE A 157 36.57 -7.66 12.92
C PHE A 157 36.05 -7.70 11.49
N PHE A 158 34.82 -7.19 11.23
CA PHE A 158 34.24 -7.16 9.90
C PHE A 158 34.82 -6.07 8.99
N ALA A 159 35.30 -4.96 9.55
CA ALA A 159 35.79 -3.81 8.78
C ALA A 159 36.89 -4.14 7.75
N GLY A 160 37.68 -5.21 7.96
CA GLY A 160 38.73 -5.65 7.04
C GLY A 160 38.33 -6.81 6.12
N ARG A 161 37.13 -7.37 6.22
CA ARG A 161 36.78 -8.66 5.58
C ARG A 161 35.77 -8.54 4.44
N ASN A 162 35.30 -7.35 4.13
CA ASN A 162 34.36 -7.07 3.05
C ASN A 162 33.09 -7.96 3.10
N ALA A 163 32.65 -8.32 4.31
CA ALA A 163 31.39 -9.03 4.57
C ALA A 163 30.28 -8.03 4.90
N THR A 164 29.10 -8.21 4.31
CA THR A 164 27.88 -7.44 4.65
C THR A 164 27.13 -8.18 5.75
N VAL A 165 26.90 -7.52 6.88
CA VAL A 165 26.40 -8.16 8.10
C VAL A 165 25.07 -7.55 8.50
N LEU A 166 24.04 -8.37 8.69
CA LEU A 166 22.79 -8.01 9.33
C LEU A 166 22.82 -8.44 10.80
N LEU A 167 22.60 -7.51 11.68
CA LEU A 167 22.39 -7.73 13.10
C LEU A 167 20.89 -7.63 13.37
N LEU A 168 20.26 -8.70 13.82
CA LEU A 168 18.85 -8.73 14.16
C LEU A 168 18.73 -8.52 15.67
N ASP A 169 17.84 -7.62 16.08
CA ASP A 169 17.63 -7.30 17.51
C ASP A 169 16.14 -7.25 17.87
N ASP A 170 15.79 -7.90 18.97
CA ASP A 170 14.44 -7.89 19.51
C ASP A 170 14.24 -6.68 20.44
N MET A 171 13.30 -5.82 20.05
CA MET A 171 12.85 -4.71 20.89
C MET A 171 11.79 -5.24 21.84
N THR A 172 12.08 -5.25 23.15
CA THR A 172 11.09 -5.52 24.18
C THR A 172 10.53 -4.22 24.75
N ALA A 173 9.26 -4.22 25.18
CA ALA A 173 8.54 -3.03 25.65
C ALA A 173 9.21 -2.26 26.82
N SER A 174 10.17 -2.87 27.50
CA SER A 174 10.90 -2.30 28.62
C SER A 174 12.26 -1.67 28.28
N GLN A 175 12.66 -1.72 27.00
CA GLN A 175 13.97 -1.22 26.56
C GLN A 175 13.83 0.10 25.81
N GLU A 176 14.48 1.15 26.36
CA GLU A 176 14.77 2.36 25.59
C GLU A 176 15.61 2.00 24.36
N ARG A 177 15.36 2.69 23.23
CA ARG A 177 16.14 2.52 22.00
C ARG A 177 17.64 2.59 22.33
N ASP A 178 18.40 1.56 21.96
CA ASP A 178 19.86 1.55 22.16
C ASP A 178 20.55 2.48 21.16
N LEU A 179 20.49 3.78 21.47
CA LEU A 179 21.13 4.83 20.65
C LEU A 179 22.64 4.61 20.49
N GLN A 180 23.27 3.84 21.40
CA GLN A 180 24.68 3.52 21.29
C GLN A 180 24.94 2.51 20.19
N LEU A 181 24.10 1.47 20.08
CA LEU A 181 24.13 0.49 19.00
C LEU A 181 23.86 1.17 17.65
N HIS A 182 22.84 2.04 17.60
CA HIS A 182 22.54 2.85 16.42
C HIS A 182 23.75 3.66 15.93
N SER A 183 24.58 4.17 16.84
CA SER A 183 25.78 4.94 16.48
C SER A 183 26.86 4.08 15.83
N LEU A 184 26.93 2.81 16.16
CA LEU A 184 27.94 1.87 15.66
C LEU A 184 27.60 1.33 14.26
N CYS A 185 26.33 1.11 13.97
CA CYS A 185 25.89 0.53 12.70
C CYS A 185 25.95 1.54 11.55
N HIS A 186 26.19 1.03 10.33
CA HIS A 186 26.21 1.82 9.10
C HIS A 186 24.80 2.25 8.67
N GLY A 187 23.84 1.36 8.87
CA GLY A 187 22.41 1.62 8.71
C GLY A 187 21.58 0.97 9.81
N VAL A 188 20.38 1.50 10.03
CA VAL A 188 19.39 1.02 10.99
C VAL A 188 18.03 1.01 10.31
N VAL A 189 17.35 -0.12 10.37
CA VAL A 189 16.00 -0.34 9.86
C VAL A 189 15.14 -0.88 11.00
N THR A 190 14.04 -0.22 11.27
CA THR A 190 13.07 -0.63 12.30
C THR A 190 11.88 -1.31 11.63
N LEU A 191 11.47 -2.46 12.15
CA LEU A 191 10.28 -3.19 11.74
C LEU A 191 9.23 -3.10 12.85
N GLU A 192 8.01 -2.76 12.48
CA GLU A 192 6.89 -2.63 13.40
C GLU A 192 5.73 -3.56 13.02
N ARG A 193 5.03 -4.06 14.04
CA ARG A 193 3.81 -4.84 13.90
C ARG A 193 2.69 -4.13 14.64
N LEU A 194 1.68 -3.70 13.89
CA LEU A 194 0.52 -2.98 14.41
C LEU A 194 -0.66 -3.96 14.52
N SER A 195 -1.05 -4.29 15.74
CA SER A 195 -2.22 -5.13 15.98
C SER A 195 -3.49 -4.33 15.71
N GLN A 196 -4.32 -4.82 14.80
CA GLN A 196 -5.61 -4.25 14.48
C GLN A 196 -6.69 -4.82 15.41
N ARG A 197 -7.77 -4.07 15.65
CA ARG A 197 -8.95 -4.59 16.37
C ARG A 197 -9.72 -5.62 15.53
N PHE A 198 -9.60 -5.51 14.21
CA PHE A 198 -10.24 -6.40 13.24
C PHE A 198 -9.30 -6.55 12.03
N GLY A 199 -9.19 -7.78 11.50
CA GLY A 199 -8.26 -8.11 10.41
C GLY A 199 -6.85 -8.51 10.88
N PRO A 200 -5.93 -8.80 9.96
CA PRO A 200 -4.56 -9.21 10.26
C PRO A 200 -3.74 -8.04 10.84
N ALA A 201 -2.69 -8.39 11.57
CA ALA A 201 -1.73 -7.39 12.02
C ALA A 201 -1.02 -6.77 10.81
N ARG A 202 -0.95 -5.45 10.76
CA ARG A 202 -0.20 -4.72 9.74
C ARG A 202 1.26 -4.63 10.11
N ARG A 203 2.11 -4.68 9.11
CA ARG A 203 3.55 -4.53 9.28
C ARG A 203 4.05 -3.37 8.46
N ARG A 204 4.98 -2.61 9.05
CA ARG A 204 5.66 -1.51 8.37
C ARG A 204 7.12 -1.48 8.77
N LEU A 205 7.96 -0.97 7.89
CA LEU A 205 9.37 -0.73 8.16
C LEU A 205 9.73 0.72 7.89
N GLU A 206 10.76 1.19 8.58
CA GLU A 206 11.34 2.51 8.38
C GLU A 206 12.86 2.43 8.39
N VAL A 207 13.50 3.08 7.43
CA VAL A 207 14.94 3.26 7.44
C VAL A 207 15.24 4.49 8.30
N GLN A 208 15.70 4.26 9.54
CA GLN A 208 16.03 5.32 10.48
C GLN A 208 17.31 6.05 10.10
N LYS A 209 18.25 5.29 9.50
CA LYS A 209 19.57 5.80 9.15
C LYS A 209 20.21 4.91 8.11
N MET A 210 20.90 5.54 7.14
CA MET A 210 21.76 4.83 6.20
C MET A 210 22.89 5.77 5.79
N ARG A 211 24.15 5.39 6.06
CA ARG A 211 25.31 6.21 5.73
C ARG A 211 25.71 6.03 4.27
N GLY A 212 26.15 7.11 3.64
CA GLY A 212 26.75 7.07 2.31
C GLY A 212 25.79 6.90 1.14
N ILE A 213 24.48 6.80 1.39
CA ILE A 213 23.45 6.73 0.36
C ILE A 213 22.23 7.55 0.71
N ARG A 214 21.48 7.93 -0.31
CA ARG A 214 20.09 8.40 -0.14
C ARG A 214 19.19 7.17 -0.02
N PHE A 215 18.10 7.33 0.71
CA PHE A 215 17.05 6.33 0.84
C PHE A 215 15.70 7.03 0.91
N ARG A 216 14.62 6.30 0.63
CA ARG A 216 13.27 6.83 0.76
C ARG A 216 12.86 6.81 2.23
N ALA A 217 12.66 7.99 2.80
CA ALA A 217 12.30 8.16 4.21
C ALA A 217 10.82 7.86 4.48
N GLY A 218 10.48 7.67 5.76
CA GLY A 218 9.14 7.38 6.26
C GLY A 218 8.82 5.90 6.31
N PHE A 219 7.59 5.59 6.70
CA PHE A 219 7.12 4.21 6.83
C PHE A 219 6.77 3.61 5.47
N HIS A 220 7.07 2.33 5.32
CA HIS A 220 6.76 1.51 4.16
C HIS A 220 6.06 0.25 4.65
N ASP A 221 4.90 -0.07 4.09
CA ASP A 221 4.16 -1.27 4.44
C ASP A 221 4.86 -2.52 3.88
N PHE A 222 4.67 -3.65 4.56
CA PHE A 222 5.13 -4.94 4.05
C PHE A 222 4.26 -6.09 4.56
N ASN A 223 4.22 -7.16 3.78
CA ASN A 223 3.61 -8.42 4.12
C ASN A 223 4.67 -9.52 4.23
N ILE A 224 4.34 -10.58 4.97
CA ILE A 224 5.08 -11.83 4.99
C ILE A 224 4.20 -12.87 4.29
N GLU A 225 4.65 -13.31 3.12
CA GLU A 225 3.91 -14.21 2.24
C GLU A 225 4.72 -15.49 1.99
N HIS A 226 4.17 -16.43 1.25
CA HIS A 226 4.97 -17.50 0.67
C HIS A 226 6.01 -16.88 -0.28
N GLY A 227 7.29 -17.20 -0.07
CA GLY A 227 8.39 -16.53 -0.76
C GLY A 227 9.06 -15.40 0.05
N GLY A 228 8.59 -15.12 1.28
CA GLY A 228 9.24 -14.21 2.23
C GLY A 228 8.60 -12.84 2.34
N LEU A 229 9.41 -11.82 2.58
CA LEU A 229 8.92 -10.45 2.73
C LEU A 229 8.63 -9.81 1.37
N LYS A 230 7.48 -9.16 1.30
CA LYS A 230 7.07 -8.30 0.20
C LYS A 230 6.86 -6.88 0.71
N VAL A 231 7.78 -6.01 0.37
CA VAL A 231 7.80 -4.61 0.83
C VAL A 231 7.16 -3.71 -0.22
N PHE A 232 6.30 -2.81 0.22
CA PHE A 232 5.62 -1.81 -0.59
C PHE A 232 6.21 -0.43 -0.29
N PRO A 233 7.12 0.08 -1.13
CA PRO A 233 7.70 1.39 -0.93
C PRO A 233 6.62 2.47 -0.95
N ARG A 234 6.67 3.37 0.03
CA ARG A 234 5.76 4.52 0.09
C ARG A 234 5.77 5.27 -1.24
N LEU A 235 4.60 5.53 -1.77
CA LEU A 235 4.44 6.29 -2.99
C LEU A 235 4.93 7.74 -2.79
N VAL A 236 5.73 8.22 -3.74
CA VAL A 236 6.19 9.60 -3.82
C VAL A 236 5.85 10.10 -5.23
N ALA A 237 4.76 10.82 -5.37
CA ALA A 237 4.22 11.24 -6.66
C ALA A 237 5.26 11.96 -7.53
N ALA A 238 6.08 12.83 -6.93
CA ALA A 238 7.08 13.61 -7.64
C ALA A 238 8.15 12.77 -8.39
N GLU A 239 8.31 11.50 -8.04
CA GLU A 239 9.28 10.60 -8.71
C GLU A 239 8.71 9.94 -9.98
N HIS A 240 7.41 10.13 -10.28
CA HIS A 240 6.67 9.37 -11.30
C HIS A 240 6.03 10.26 -12.37
N HIS A 241 6.75 11.23 -12.92
CA HIS A 241 6.19 12.11 -13.95
C HIS A 241 6.23 11.45 -15.35
N ARG A 242 5.08 11.45 -16.04
CA ARG A 242 4.95 11.02 -17.44
C ARG A 242 4.31 12.15 -18.27
N PRO A 243 4.92 12.57 -19.39
CA PRO A 243 4.29 13.54 -20.28
C PRO A 243 2.99 13.00 -20.89
N PHE A 244 1.93 13.79 -20.90
CA PHE A 244 0.66 13.49 -21.55
C PHE A 244 -0.03 14.77 -22.03
N VAL A 245 -1.01 14.62 -22.92
CA VAL A 245 -1.84 15.73 -23.39
C VAL A 245 -3.08 15.82 -22.53
N GLY A 246 -3.31 16.97 -21.91
CA GLY A 246 -4.51 17.26 -21.11
C GLY A 246 -5.73 17.47 -22.00
N ALA A 247 -6.36 16.39 -22.45
CA ALA A 247 -7.56 16.41 -23.28
C ALA A 247 -8.79 15.99 -22.47
N PRO A 248 -10.01 16.50 -22.79
CA PRO A 248 -11.25 16.01 -22.21
C PRO A 248 -11.48 14.53 -22.54
N VAL A 249 -12.05 13.80 -21.60
CA VAL A 249 -12.39 12.39 -21.73
C VAL A 249 -13.91 12.23 -21.71
N PRO A 250 -14.56 12.06 -22.88
CA PRO A 250 -16.01 12.04 -22.96
C PRO A 250 -16.60 10.75 -22.39
N SER A 251 -17.79 10.88 -21.80
CA SER A 251 -18.63 9.77 -21.30
C SER A 251 -19.37 9.03 -22.41
N GLY A 252 -19.42 9.60 -23.62
CA GLY A 252 -20.29 9.12 -24.70
C GLY A 252 -21.74 9.60 -24.59
N VAL A 253 -22.10 10.39 -23.57
CA VAL A 253 -23.41 11.01 -23.39
C VAL A 253 -23.23 12.53 -23.50
N ALA A 254 -23.59 13.12 -24.64
CA ALA A 254 -23.30 14.51 -24.96
C ALA A 254 -23.79 15.51 -23.89
N ALA A 255 -24.97 15.27 -23.31
CA ALA A 255 -25.53 16.12 -22.26
C ALA A 255 -24.76 16.00 -20.92
N LEU A 256 -24.12 14.84 -20.63
CA LEU A 256 -23.24 14.65 -19.49
C LEU A 256 -21.88 15.32 -19.72
N ASP A 257 -21.37 15.17 -20.92
CA ASP A 257 -20.07 15.76 -21.31
C ASP A 257 -20.14 17.29 -21.30
N ALA A 258 -21.29 17.88 -21.70
CA ALA A 258 -21.51 19.33 -21.66
C ALA A 258 -21.36 19.91 -20.24
N LEU A 259 -21.76 19.18 -19.20
CA LEU A 259 -21.65 19.64 -17.79
C LEU A 259 -20.18 19.95 -17.41
N LEU A 260 -19.22 19.23 -17.98
CA LEU A 260 -17.78 19.40 -17.74
C LEU A 260 -17.02 19.94 -18.95
N ASN A 261 -17.70 20.64 -19.86
CA ASN A 261 -17.14 21.20 -21.08
C ASN A 261 -16.36 20.17 -21.94
N GLY A 262 -16.96 19.01 -22.14
CA GLY A 262 -16.41 17.89 -22.93
C GLY A 262 -15.98 16.68 -22.10
N GLY A 263 -16.12 16.74 -20.79
CA GLY A 263 -15.75 15.69 -19.84
C GLY A 263 -14.58 16.04 -18.92
N PRO A 264 -14.22 15.17 -17.95
CA PRO A 264 -13.06 15.37 -17.10
C PRO A 264 -11.76 15.36 -17.94
N LEU A 265 -10.79 16.17 -17.56
CA LEU A 265 -9.51 16.22 -18.25
C LEU A 265 -8.63 15.01 -17.89
N ARG A 266 -7.78 14.59 -18.81
CA ARG A 266 -6.71 13.64 -18.48
C ARG A 266 -5.80 14.18 -17.41
N GLY A 267 -5.41 13.28 -16.48
CA GLY A 267 -4.60 13.66 -15.33
C GLY A 267 -5.38 14.46 -14.29
N THR A 268 -6.70 14.28 -14.18
CA THR A 268 -7.51 14.88 -13.13
C THR A 268 -8.33 13.86 -12.37
N SER A 269 -8.71 14.23 -11.15
CA SER A 269 -9.56 13.45 -10.26
C SER A 269 -10.95 14.07 -10.15
N THR A 270 -11.98 13.24 -10.29
CA THR A 270 -13.39 13.63 -10.17
C THR A 270 -14.04 12.89 -9.01
N LEU A 271 -14.58 13.63 -8.05
CA LEU A 271 -15.38 13.10 -6.95
C LEU A 271 -16.84 13.05 -7.37
N ILE A 272 -17.43 11.85 -7.33
CA ILE A 272 -18.89 11.65 -7.47
C ILE A 272 -19.45 11.41 -6.07
N THR A 273 -20.27 12.34 -5.59
CA THR A 273 -20.80 12.29 -4.23
C THR A 273 -22.32 12.38 -4.20
N GLY A 274 -22.94 11.78 -3.19
CA GLY A 274 -24.38 11.78 -3.01
C GLY A 274 -24.87 10.61 -2.16
N PRO A 275 -26.17 10.53 -1.84
CA PRO A 275 -26.74 9.46 -1.02
C PRO A 275 -26.66 8.08 -1.69
N ALA A 276 -26.82 7.02 -0.90
CA ALA A 276 -26.90 5.65 -1.42
C ALA A 276 -28.08 5.54 -2.42
N GLY A 277 -27.87 4.79 -3.52
CA GLY A 277 -28.89 4.61 -4.56
C GLY A 277 -29.06 5.79 -5.53
N ALA A 278 -28.33 6.90 -5.38
CA ALA A 278 -28.43 8.06 -6.28
C ALA A 278 -27.92 7.79 -7.70
N GLY A 279 -27.11 6.74 -7.92
CA GLY A 279 -26.57 6.37 -9.24
C GLY A 279 -25.10 6.71 -9.45
N LYS A 280 -24.35 6.92 -8.38
CA LYS A 280 -22.91 7.27 -8.41
C LYS A 280 -22.06 6.25 -9.18
N THR A 281 -22.17 4.98 -8.81
CA THR A 281 -21.49 3.85 -9.47
C THR A 281 -21.88 3.76 -10.94
N THR A 282 -23.19 3.89 -11.27
CA THR A 282 -23.68 3.87 -12.65
C THR A 282 -23.08 5.00 -13.48
N LEU A 283 -22.94 6.20 -12.90
CA LEU A 283 -22.29 7.33 -13.57
C LEU A 283 -20.82 7.04 -13.88
N ALA A 284 -20.10 6.44 -12.93
CA ALA A 284 -18.70 6.03 -13.16
C ALA A 284 -18.59 4.90 -14.20
N LEU A 285 -19.49 3.92 -14.17
CA LEU A 285 -19.53 2.83 -15.17
C LEU A 285 -19.77 3.35 -16.59
N GLN A 286 -20.52 4.42 -16.77
CA GLN A 286 -20.68 5.07 -18.08
C GLN A 286 -19.35 5.58 -18.64
N TYR A 287 -18.51 6.18 -17.80
CA TYR A 287 -17.17 6.61 -18.22
C TYR A 287 -16.24 5.42 -18.48
N ILE A 288 -16.33 4.35 -17.68
CA ILE A 288 -15.60 3.09 -17.92
C ILE A 288 -15.98 2.51 -19.29
N ASP A 289 -17.28 2.35 -19.56
CA ASP A 289 -17.78 1.83 -20.85
C ASP A 289 -17.23 2.64 -22.03
N ALA A 290 -17.33 3.97 -21.95
CA ALA A 290 -16.82 4.86 -22.97
C ALA A 290 -15.30 4.76 -23.15
N ALA A 291 -14.53 4.63 -22.06
CA ALA A 291 -13.09 4.45 -22.11
C ALA A 291 -12.73 3.10 -22.79
N CYS A 292 -13.39 2.02 -22.39
CA CYS A 292 -13.17 0.69 -22.96
C CYS A 292 -13.53 0.63 -24.45
N ARG A 293 -14.60 1.31 -24.87
CA ARG A 293 -14.98 1.43 -26.29
C ARG A 293 -13.93 2.19 -27.11
N ARG A 294 -13.22 3.15 -26.51
CA ARG A 294 -12.08 3.84 -27.14
C ARG A 294 -10.81 2.99 -27.17
N GLY A 295 -10.83 1.79 -26.60
CA GLY A 295 -9.67 0.91 -26.52
C GLY A 295 -8.75 1.19 -25.34
N GLU A 296 -9.19 2.01 -24.37
CA GLU A 296 -8.44 2.32 -23.16
C GLU A 296 -8.70 1.25 -22.09
N ARG A 297 -7.68 1.01 -21.24
CA ARG A 297 -7.82 0.13 -20.09
C ARG A 297 -8.33 0.92 -18.88
N ALA A 298 -9.40 0.42 -18.26
CA ALA A 298 -9.98 0.92 -17.03
C ALA A 298 -9.87 -0.11 -15.90
N VAL A 299 -9.72 0.37 -14.67
CA VAL A 299 -9.73 -0.48 -13.47
C VAL A 299 -10.71 0.08 -12.46
N LEU A 300 -11.59 -0.78 -11.97
CA LEU A 300 -12.53 -0.48 -10.89
C LEU A 300 -12.10 -1.23 -9.63
N TYR A 301 -11.77 -0.49 -8.59
CA TYR A 301 -11.56 -1.02 -7.24
C TYR A 301 -12.86 -0.92 -6.47
N GLU A 302 -13.44 -2.06 -6.14
CA GLU A 302 -14.76 -2.18 -5.52
C GLU A 302 -14.63 -2.67 -4.08
N PHE A 303 -15.11 -1.89 -3.13
CA PHE A 303 -15.01 -2.16 -1.69
C PHE A 303 -16.32 -2.66 -1.06
N ASP A 304 -17.46 -2.30 -1.65
CA ASP A 304 -18.76 -2.46 -1.00
C ASP A 304 -19.63 -3.52 -1.68
N GLU A 305 -19.56 -3.66 -3.00
CA GLU A 305 -20.44 -4.53 -3.78
C GLU A 305 -19.67 -5.72 -4.41
N ARG A 306 -20.31 -6.84 -4.57
CA ARG A 306 -19.71 -7.98 -5.28
C ARG A 306 -19.68 -7.73 -6.78
N ALA A 307 -18.57 -8.08 -7.44
CA ALA A 307 -18.40 -7.89 -8.88
C ALA A 307 -19.54 -8.50 -9.72
N GLY A 308 -20.01 -9.70 -9.40
CA GLY A 308 -21.14 -10.34 -10.11
C GLY A 308 -22.45 -9.56 -10.02
N THR A 309 -22.75 -8.96 -8.86
CA THR A 309 -23.94 -8.11 -8.67
C THR A 309 -23.80 -6.83 -9.50
N LEU A 310 -22.64 -6.21 -9.47
CA LEU A 310 -22.32 -5.01 -10.24
C LEU A 310 -22.49 -5.25 -11.75
N ILE A 311 -21.93 -6.34 -12.28
CA ILE A 311 -22.01 -6.74 -13.69
C ILE A 311 -23.47 -6.94 -14.11
N THR A 312 -24.23 -7.71 -13.31
CA THR A 312 -25.66 -7.96 -13.58
C THR A 312 -26.47 -6.65 -13.61
N ARG A 313 -26.17 -5.72 -12.70
CA ARG A 313 -26.84 -4.42 -12.61
C ARG A 313 -26.47 -3.52 -13.79
N ALA A 314 -25.22 -3.49 -14.19
CA ALA A 314 -24.74 -2.74 -15.34
C ALA A 314 -25.41 -3.21 -16.65
N GLY A 315 -25.52 -4.53 -16.85
CA GLY A 315 -26.22 -5.12 -18.00
C GLY A 315 -27.65 -4.67 -18.16
N LYS A 316 -28.40 -4.54 -17.04
CA LYS A 316 -29.77 -3.98 -17.07
C LYS A 316 -29.84 -2.50 -17.48
N GLN A 317 -28.73 -1.81 -17.46
CA GLN A 317 -28.60 -0.39 -17.85
C GLN A 317 -27.95 -0.24 -19.23
N GLY A 318 -27.77 -1.35 -19.98
CA GLY A 318 -27.21 -1.33 -21.32
C GLY A 318 -25.69 -1.23 -21.37
N ILE A 319 -25.00 -1.46 -20.24
CA ILE A 319 -23.53 -1.46 -20.15
C ILE A 319 -23.05 -2.91 -20.06
N ASP A 320 -22.36 -3.39 -21.09
CA ASP A 320 -21.82 -4.75 -21.18
C ASP A 320 -20.40 -4.80 -20.63
N LEU A 321 -20.29 -5.00 -19.30
CA LEU A 321 -18.99 -5.12 -18.64
C LEU A 321 -18.28 -6.44 -18.95
N ASP A 322 -19.02 -7.52 -19.22
CA ASP A 322 -18.42 -8.84 -19.53
C ASP A 322 -17.63 -8.76 -20.84
N ALA A 323 -18.17 -8.07 -21.87
CA ALA A 323 -17.45 -7.87 -23.12
C ALA A 323 -16.15 -7.07 -22.93
N HIS A 324 -16.14 -6.08 -22.04
CA HIS A 324 -14.95 -5.30 -21.72
C HIS A 324 -13.91 -6.10 -20.92
N ILE A 325 -14.37 -6.95 -20.00
CA ILE A 325 -13.50 -7.87 -19.22
C ILE A 325 -12.88 -8.91 -20.17
N ALA A 326 -13.67 -9.54 -21.03
CA ALA A 326 -13.19 -10.50 -22.03
C ALA A 326 -12.17 -9.90 -23.00
N ALA A 327 -12.29 -8.60 -23.31
CA ALA A 327 -11.36 -7.86 -24.14
C ALA A 327 -10.14 -7.31 -23.38
N GLU A 328 -9.96 -7.67 -22.09
CA GLU A 328 -8.91 -7.19 -21.19
C GLU A 328 -8.82 -5.66 -21.05
N ARG A 329 -9.90 -4.95 -21.36
CA ARG A 329 -10.00 -3.49 -21.24
C ARG A 329 -10.56 -3.03 -19.90
N LEU A 330 -11.28 -3.91 -19.19
CA LEU A 330 -11.79 -3.65 -17.85
C LEU A 330 -11.26 -4.70 -16.88
N VAL A 331 -10.78 -4.24 -15.74
CA VAL A 331 -10.48 -5.07 -14.58
C VAL A 331 -11.32 -4.59 -13.41
N ILE A 332 -12.08 -5.49 -12.79
CA ILE A 332 -12.80 -5.24 -11.54
C ILE A 332 -12.05 -5.97 -10.44
N LYS A 333 -11.50 -5.22 -9.49
CA LYS A 333 -10.81 -5.76 -8.31
C LYS A 333 -11.68 -5.53 -7.08
N GLN A 334 -12.18 -6.62 -6.55
CA GLN A 334 -12.84 -6.57 -5.24
C GLN A 334 -11.78 -6.46 -4.16
N VAL A 335 -11.89 -5.47 -3.31
CA VAL A 335 -10.91 -5.16 -2.26
C VAL A 335 -11.56 -5.35 -0.90
N ASP A 336 -10.94 -6.18 -0.06
CA ASP A 336 -11.31 -6.26 1.35
C ASP A 336 -10.48 -5.23 2.14
N PRO A 337 -11.11 -4.18 2.68
CA PRO A 337 -10.40 -3.14 3.40
C PRO A 337 -9.77 -3.62 4.71
N ALA A 338 -10.22 -4.74 5.27
CA ALA A 338 -9.62 -5.31 6.47
C ALA A 338 -8.28 -6.02 6.18
N GLU A 339 -8.16 -6.62 5.01
CA GLU A 339 -6.99 -7.42 4.63
C GLU A 339 -5.86 -6.60 3.95
N LEU A 340 -6.21 -5.51 3.28
CA LEU A 340 -5.28 -4.74 2.46
C LEU A 340 -4.62 -3.59 3.22
N SER A 341 -3.29 -3.48 3.15
CA SER A 341 -2.58 -2.30 3.64
C SER A 341 -2.62 -1.16 2.62
N PRO A 342 -2.51 0.11 3.08
CA PRO A 342 -2.49 1.25 2.17
C PRO A 342 -1.36 1.22 1.15
N GLY A 343 -0.15 0.85 1.58
CA GLY A 343 1.00 0.74 0.67
C GLY A 343 0.85 -0.38 -0.34
N GLU A 344 0.18 -1.47 0.03
CA GLU A 344 -0.16 -2.56 -0.90
C GLU A 344 -1.20 -2.10 -1.93
N PHE A 345 -2.21 -1.32 -1.52
CA PHE A 345 -3.17 -0.73 -2.45
C PHE A 345 -2.48 0.20 -3.46
N ASP A 346 -1.61 1.09 -3.00
CA ASP A 346 -0.82 1.97 -3.88
C ASP A 346 0.02 1.16 -4.87
N ALA A 347 0.68 0.10 -4.42
CA ALA A 347 1.47 -0.79 -5.28
C ALA A 347 0.59 -1.52 -6.31
N MET A 348 -0.62 -1.92 -5.92
CA MET A 348 -1.59 -2.55 -6.81
C MET A 348 -2.06 -1.57 -7.90
N VAL A 349 -2.37 -0.32 -7.54
CA VAL A 349 -2.75 0.73 -8.48
C VAL A 349 -1.59 1.07 -9.42
N ARG A 350 -0.38 1.22 -8.90
CA ARG A 350 0.82 1.46 -9.69
C ARG A 350 1.05 0.37 -10.74
N ASN A 351 0.94 -0.89 -10.35
CA ASN A 351 1.12 -2.00 -11.26
C ASN A 351 0.11 -1.96 -12.43
N GLU A 352 -1.15 -1.60 -12.19
CA GLU A 352 -2.13 -1.43 -13.27
C GLU A 352 -1.79 -0.27 -14.20
N VAL A 353 -1.25 0.82 -13.67
CA VAL A 353 -0.89 2.00 -14.47
C VAL A 353 0.42 1.80 -15.23
N GLU A 354 1.47 1.33 -14.54
CA GLU A 354 2.84 1.25 -15.07
C GLU A 354 3.04 0.02 -15.97
N THR A 355 2.51 -1.14 -15.56
CA THR A 355 2.70 -2.41 -16.25
C THR A 355 1.60 -2.68 -17.27
N HIS A 356 0.34 -2.44 -16.89
CA HIS A 356 -0.81 -2.78 -17.74
C HIS A 356 -1.39 -1.58 -18.49
N GLY A 357 -0.86 -0.38 -18.28
CA GLY A 357 -1.22 0.82 -19.04
C GLY A 357 -2.63 1.35 -18.76
N ALA A 358 -3.17 1.16 -17.57
CA ALA A 358 -4.47 1.70 -17.19
C ALA A 358 -4.52 3.22 -17.37
N ARG A 359 -5.61 3.72 -17.94
CA ARG A 359 -5.84 5.14 -18.23
C ARG A 359 -7.01 5.72 -17.45
N MET A 360 -7.81 4.85 -16.84
CA MET A 360 -8.91 5.24 -15.98
C MET A 360 -8.91 4.36 -14.73
N ILE A 361 -9.00 4.99 -13.57
CA ILE A 361 -9.11 4.33 -12.26
C ILE A 361 -10.40 4.81 -11.60
N VAL A 362 -11.16 3.87 -11.07
CA VAL A 362 -12.36 4.16 -10.26
C VAL A 362 -12.20 3.49 -8.90
N ILE A 363 -12.45 4.25 -7.83
CA ILE A 363 -12.43 3.77 -6.44
C ILE A 363 -13.86 3.90 -5.89
N ASP A 364 -14.54 2.76 -5.70
CA ASP A 364 -15.91 2.66 -5.17
C ASP A 364 -15.93 1.75 -3.93
N SER A 365 -16.02 2.25 -2.70
CA SER A 365 -16.14 3.66 -2.35
C SER A 365 -14.96 4.15 -1.48
N LEU A 366 -14.85 5.47 -1.38
CA LEU A 366 -13.91 6.09 -0.43
C LEU A 366 -14.26 5.76 1.03
N THR A 367 -15.52 5.49 1.33
CA THR A 367 -15.93 5.05 2.66
C THR A 367 -15.33 3.67 2.97
N GLY A 368 -15.39 2.72 2.04
CA GLY A 368 -14.75 1.42 2.16
C GLY A 368 -13.22 1.54 2.25
N TYR A 369 -12.61 2.35 1.39
CA TYR A 369 -11.18 2.65 1.45
C TYR A 369 -10.75 3.21 2.82
N ALA A 370 -11.57 4.11 3.40
CA ALA A 370 -11.30 4.72 4.70
C ALA A 370 -11.29 3.71 5.86
N VAL A 371 -12.16 2.71 5.81
CA VAL A 371 -12.18 1.64 6.84
C VAL A 371 -10.85 0.88 6.90
N SER A 372 -10.11 0.84 5.80
CA SER A 372 -8.79 0.22 5.74
C SER A 372 -7.71 0.95 6.55
N MET A 373 -7.97 2.18 7.02
CA MET A 373 -6.98 3.03 7.70
C MET A 373 -7.41 3.41 9.11
N PRO A 374 -6.54 3.23 10.11
CA PRO A 374 -6.89 3.52 11.51
C PRO A 374 -6.96 5.01 11.87
N GLU A 375 -6.36 5.89 11.07
CA GLU A 375 -6.24 7.32 11.37
C GLU A 375 -6.67 8.18 10.17
N GLU A 376 -7.69 9.02 10.35
CA GLU A 376 -8.25 9.89 9.29
C GLU A 376 -7.20 10.81 8.62
N GLN A 377 -6.24 11.33 9.37
CA GLN A 377 -5.21 12.22 8.80
C GLN A 377 -4.27 11.49 7.84
N GLN A 378 -3.95 10.24 8.13
CA GLN A 378 -3.10 9.41 7.26
C GLN A 378 -3.82 9.09 5.94
N ILE A 379 -5.14 8.83 5.99
CA ILE A 379 -5.96 8.57 4.81
C ILE A 379 -5.88 9.74 3.82
N VAL A 380 -6.06 10.97 4.33
CA VAL A 380 -6.05 12.17 3.50
C VAL A 380 -4.69 12.37 2.80
N LEU A 381 -3.60 12.20 3.54
CA LEU A 381 -2.25 12.33 2.99
C LEU A 381 -1.96 11.26 1.95
N GLN A 382 -2.31 10.02 2.22
CA GLN A 382 -2.06 8.91 1.31
C GLN A 382 -2.90 9.01 0.05
N LEU A 383 -4.20 9.34 0.18
CA LEU A 383 -5.06 9.61 -0.98
C LEU A 383 -4.54 10.78 -1.81
N HIS A 384 -4.01 11.83 -1.15
CA HIS A 384 -3.37 12.96 -1.84
C HIS A 384 -2.17 12.51 -2.67
N GLU A 385 -1.27 11.69 -2.12
CA GLU A 385 -0.11 11.16 -2.84
C GLU A 385 -0.55 10.26 -4.01
N LEU A 386 -1.52 9.37 -3.78
CA LEU A 386 -2.06 8.50 -4.83
C LEU A 386 -2.69 9.30 -5.97
N LEU A 387 -3.54 10.28 -5.67
CA LEU A 387 -4.16 11.14 -6.69
C LEU A 387 -3.13 11.99 -7.42
N SER A 388 -2.15 12.54 -6.71
CA SER A 388 -1.04 13.30 -7.31
C SER A 388 -0.24 12.43 -8.28
N TYR A 389 0.05 11.17 -7.90
CA TYR A 389 0.69 10.20 -8.79
C TYR A 389 -0.15 9.93 -10.03
N LEU A 390 -1.44 9.58 -9.87
CA LEU A 390 -2.35 9.29 -10.99
C LEU A 390 -2.49 10.48 -11.94
N ASN A 391 -2.57 11.69 -11.38
CA ASN A 391 -2.61 12.92 -12.16
C ASN A 391 -1.33 13.10 -13.00
N GLN A 392 -0.15 12.85 -12.42
CA GLN A 392 1.13 12.92 -13.15
C GLN A 392 1.30 11.83 -14.20
N GLN A 393 0.59 10.71 -14.08
CA GLN A 393 0.55 9.64 -15.09
C GLN A 393 -0.48 9.91 -16.21
N GLY A 394 -1.24 11.00 -16.14
CA GLY A 394 -2.31 11.30 -17.09
C GLY A 394 -3.51 10.36 -17.00
N VAL A 395 -3.70 9.74 -15.83
CA VAL A 395 -4.84 8.86 -15.55
C VAL A 395 -6.05 9.71 -15.15
N VAL A 396 -7.23 9.38 -15.66
CA VAL A 396 -8.50 9.93 -15.16
C VAL A 396 -8.94 9.11 -13.98
N THR A 397 -9.20 9.77 -12.86
CA THR A 397 -9.57 9.08 -11.61
C THR A 397 -10.96 9.49 -11.16
N PHE A 398 -11.83 8.52 -10.93
CA PHE A 398 -13.13 8.74 -10.28
C PHE A 398 -13.10 8.21 -8.86
N LEU A 399 -13.54 9.05 -7.94
CA LEU A 399 -13.71 8.72 -6.52
C LEU A 399 -15.20 8.72 -6.20
N ILE A 400 -15.72 7.64 -5.67
CA ILE A 400 -17.12 7.56 -5.26
C ILE A 400 -17.21 7.72 -3.76
N ASN A 401 -18.01 8.69 -3.31
CA ASN A 401 -18.24 8.93 -1.90
C ASN A 401 -19.74 8.91 -1.57
N THR A 402 -20.12 8.11 -0.59
CA THR A 402 -21.51 8.02 -0.13
C THR A 402 -21.72 8.97 1.03
N GLN A 403 -22.69 9.87 0.88
CA GLN A 403 -23.10 10.79 1.95
C GLN A 403 -24.16 10.13 2.82
N SER A 404 -24.09 10.38 4.13
CA SER A 404 -25.13 9.97 5.08
C SER A 404 -26.35 10.87 4.96
N GLY A 405 -27.54 10.29 5.07
CA GLY A 405 -28.83 10.97 4.91
C GLY A 405 -29.38 10.85 3.48
N LEU A 406 -30.58 10.27 3.36
CA LEU A 406 -31.26 10.09 2.06
C LEU A 406 -31.87 11.39 1.56
N VAL A 407 -32.38 12.23 2.47
CA VAL A 407 -33.05 13.51 2.19
C VAL A 407 -32.70 14.51 3.29
N GLY A 408 -32.50 15.79 2.93
CA GLY A 408 -32.21 16.87 3.89
C GLY A 408 -30.81 17.42 3.83
N GLY A 409 -30.44 18.22 4.84
CA GLY A 409 -29.14 18.92 4.88
C GLY A 409 -27.92 18.01 4.82
N MET A 410 -26.84 18.51 4.25
CA MET A 410 -25.55 17.81 4.18
C MET A 410 -25.03 17.52 5.59
N GLN A 411 -25.05 16.27 6.02
CA GLN A 411 -24.20 15.79 7.11
C GLN A 411 -23.00 15.08 6.48
N SER A 412 -21.84 15.67 6.63
CA SER A 412 -20.57 15.08 6.25
C SER A 412 -20.18 14.06 7.35
N ASN A 413 -20.69 12.85 7.23
CA ASN A 413 -20.17 11.74 8.03
C ASN A 413 -19.10 11.06 7.18
N GLY A 414 -17.87 11.54 7.25
CA GLY A 414 -16.77 10.92 6.51
C GLY A 414 -15.69 11.93 6.13
N ILE A 415 -14.62 11.40 5.55
CA ILE A 415 -13.47 12.19 5.13
C ILE A 415 -13.91 13.22 4.11
N ASN A 416 -13.69 14.50 4.42
CA ASN A 416 -13.89 15.56 3.44
C ASN A 416 -12.76 15.57 2.43
N VAL A 417 -12.94 14.87 1.31
CA VAL A 417 -11.95 14.78 0.22
C VAL A 417 -12.26 15.71 -0.96
N SER A 418 -13.29 16.54 -0.85
CA SER A 418 -13.70 17.43 -1.94
C SER A 418 -12.59 18.44 -2.33
N PHE A 419 -11.70 18.77 -1.40
CA PHE A 419 -10.57 19.67 -1.67
C PHE A 419 -9.44 18.97 -2.46
N LEU A 420 -9.32 17.64 -2.38
CA LEU A 420 -8.33 16.85 -3.13
C LEU A 420 -8.69 16.66 -4.59
N SER A 421 -9.99 16.63 -4.90
CA SER A 421 -10.47 16.37 -6.25
C SER A 421 -10.47 17.62 -7.11
N ASP A 422 -10.21 17.48 -8.42
CA ASP A 422 -10.22 18.59 -9.38
C ASP A 422 -11.64 18.95 -9.80
N ALA A 423 -12.53 17.96 -9.93
CA ALA A 423 -13.95 18.15 -10.18
C ALA A 423 -14.83 17.46 -9.12
N VAL A 424 -16.02 17.99 -8.89
CA VAL A 424 -17.01 17.42 -7.97
C VAL A 424 -18.37 17.38 -8.64
N LEU A 425 -18.89 16.17 -8.83
CA LEU A 425 -20.24 15.87 -9.30
C LEU A 425 -21.11 15.48 -8.10
N LEU A 426 -22.20 16.21 -7.91
CA LEU A 426 -23.16 15.97 -6.83
C LEU A 426 -24.45 15.38 -7.37
N LEU A 427 -24.80 14.19 -6.89
CA LEU A 427 -26.08 13.54 -7.10
C LEU A 427 -26.98 13.73 -5.88
N ARG A 428 -28.26 14.06 -6.10
CA ARG A 428 -29.25 14.28 -5.04
C ARG A 428 -30.59 13.67 -5.40
N PHE A 429 -31.34 13.23 -4.37
CA PHE A 429 -32.74 12.96 -4.51
C PHE A 429 -33.54 14.25 -4.28
N PHE A 430 -34.62 14.42 -5.02
CA PHE A 430 -35.64 15.44 -4.77
C PHE A 430 -37.04 14.90 -5.07
N GLU A 431 -38.02 15.45 -4.41
CA GLU A 431 -39.43 15.09 -4.62
C GLU A 431 -40.04 16.04 -5.64
N ALA A 432 -40.73 15.50 -6.65
CA ALA A 432 -41.52 16.27 -7.58
C ALA A 432 -42.65 15.41 -8.14
N GLY A 433 -43.89 15.95 -8.12
CA GLY A 433 -45.08 15.23 -8.61
C GLY A 433 -45.38 13.94 -7.85
N GLY A 434 -45.09 13.89 -6.53
CA GLY A 434 -45.26 12.69 -5.70
C GLY A 434 -44.32 11.55 -6.02
N ARG A 435 -43.20 11.83 -6.72
CA ARG A 435 -42.18 10.85 -7.11
C ARG A 435 -40.80 11.29 -6.66
N MET A 436 -39.96 10.32 -6.26
CA MET A 436 -38.55 10.56 -5.99
C MET A 436 -37.75 10.61 -7.31
N ARG A 437 -37.16 11.74 -7.57
CA ARG A 437 -36.32 11.99 -8.75
C ARG A 437 -34.87 12.25 -8.37
N LYS A 438 -33.99 12.24 -9.34
CA LYS A 438 -32.52 12.44 -9.12
C LYS A 438 -32.08 13.68 -9.86
N ALA A 439 -31.28 14.49 -9.20
CA ALA A 439 -30.63 15.67 -9.76
C ALA A 439 -29.12 15.48 -9.80
N LEU A 440 -28.47 16.02 -10.82
CA LEU A 440 -27.02 16.07 -10.99
C LEU A 440 -26.61 17.53 -11.14
N SER A 441 -25.54 17.92 -10.46
CA SER A 441 -24.92 19.23 -10.60
C SER A 441 -23.41 19.12 -10.49
N VAL A 442 -22.68 20.05 -11.12
CA VAL A 442 -21.24 20.24 -10.98
C VAL A 442 -21.00 21.31 -9.93
N ILE A 443 -20.34 20.95 -8.84
CA ILE A 443 -20.06 21.90 -7.74
C ILE A 443 -18.72 22.60 -7.96
N LYS A 444 -17.79 21.94 -8.65
CA LYS A 444 -16.43 22.41 -8.86
C LYS A 444 -15.82 21.77 -10.09
N ASN A 445 -15.06 22.52 -10.85
CA ASN A 445 -14.17 22.02 -11.90
C ASN A 445 -12.92 22.91 -12.02
N ARG A 446 -11.78 22.41 -11.55
CA ARG A 446 -10.49 23.11 -11.66
C ARG A 446 -9.90 23.04 -13.07
N GLY A 447 -10.31 22.05 -13.85
CA GLY A 447 -9.80 21.80 -15.20
C GLY A 447 -10.33 22.76 -16.27
N GLY A 448 -11.33 23.59 -15.94
CA GLY A 448 -11.95 24.50 -16.91
C GLY A 448 -13.33 24.99 -16.48
N GLY A 449 -14.10 25.55 -17.44
CA GLY A 449 -15.49 25.90 -17.23
C GLY A 449 -16.36 24.67 -16.97
N HIS A 450 -17.46 24.87 -16.31
CA HIS A 450 -18.51 23.86 -16.12
C HIS A 450 -19.86 24.54 -16.13
N GLU A 451 -20.90 23.75 -16.34
CA GLU A 451 -22.28 24.22 -16.22
C GLU A 451 -22.66 24.33 -14.74
N ASP A 452 -23.23 25.43 -14.33
CA ASP A 452 -23.71 25.72 -12.98
C ASP A 452 -25.16 25.29 -12.74
N ALA A 453 -25.84 24.80 -13.79
CA ALA A 453 -27.22 24.36 -13.72
C ALA A 453 -27.38 23.02 -12.97
N ILE A 454 -28.52 22.87 -12.29
CA ILE A 454 -28.96 21.60 -11.73
C ILE A 454 -29.85 20.94 -12.78
N ARG A 455 -29.56 19.67 -13.13
CA ARG A 455 -30.32 18.93 -14.14
C ARG A 455 -30.93 17.65 -13.54
N GLU A 456 -32.11 17.25 -14.01
CA GLU A 456 -32.64 15.93 -13.71
C GLU A 456 -31.75 14.86 -14.39
N VAL A 457 -31.47 13.75 -13.67
CA VAL A 457 -30.82 12.58 -14.24
C VAL A 457 -31.65 11.34 -14.04
N ARG A 458 -31.75 10.48 -15.05
CA ARG A 458 -32.38 9.16 -14.98
C ARG A 458 -31.41 8.09 -15.47
N PHE A 459 -31.53 6.94 -14.84
CA PHE A 459 -30.80 5.74 -15.17
C PHE A 459 -31.82 4.66 -15.52
N ASP A 460 -31.92 4.29 -16.78
CA ASP A 460 -32.86 3.28 -17.26
C ASP A 460 -32.19 2.30 -18.24
N GLU A 461 -32.95 1.39 -18.83
CA GLU A 461 -32.44 0.39 -19.78
C GLU A 461 -31.80 1.04 -21.03
N GLY A 462 -32.07 2.29 -21.30
CA GLY A 462 -31.46 3.07 -22.38
C GLY A 462 -30.21 3.84 -21.96
N GLY A 463 -29.70 3.60 -20.73
CA GLY A 463 -28.52 4.26 -20.19
C GLY A 463 -28.83 5.50 -19.38
N ILE A 464 -27.89 6.46 -19.39
CA ILE A 464 -28.01 7.72 -18.66
C ILE A 464 -28.72 8.76 -19.52
N ARG A 465 -29.77 9.38 -18.98
CA ARG A 465 -30.45 10.53 -19.58
C ARG A 465 -30.35 11.75 -18.68
N ILE A 466 -29.91 12.86 -19.25
CA ILE A 466 -29.81 14.16 -18.60
C ILE A 466 -30.90 15.07 -19.16
N GLY A 467 -31.70 15.63 -18.28
CA GLY A 467 -32.77 16.56 -18.64
C GLY A 467 -32.28 17.99 -18.84
N GLU A 468 -33.23 18.88 -19.15
CA GLU A 468 -33.00 20.33 -19.20
C GLU A 468 -32.72 20.90 -17.79
N PRO A 469 -32.09 22.11 -17.71
CA PRO A 469 -31.89 22.78 -16.44
C PRO A 469 -33.16 22.96 -15.64
N LEU A 470 -33.15 22.65 -14.34
CA LEU A 470 -34.27 22.74 -13.43
C LEU A 470 -34.52 24.19 -12.98
N THR A 471 -34.64 25.13 -13.92
CA THR A 471 -34.74 26.58 -13.66
C THR A 471 -35.97 26.99 -12.91
N GLN A 472 -37.05 26.18 -12.99
CA GLN A 472 -38.34 26.42 -12.34
C GLN A 472 -38.44 25.79 -10.94
N PHE A 473 -37.36 25.19 -10.44
CA PHE A 473 -37.32 24.59 -9.11
C PHE A 473 -36.35 25.36 -8.20
N HIS A 474 -36.78 25.67 -7.00
CA HIS A 474 -35.91 26.16 -5.92
C HIS A 474 -35.78 25.11 -4.84
N GLY A 475 -34.58 25.02 -4.18
CA GLY A 475 -34.38 24.10 -3.07
C GLY A 475 -34.13 22.63 -3.49
N VAL A 476 -33.83 22.34 -4.75
CA VAL A 476 -33.50 20.97 -5.22
C VAL A 476 -32.39 20.34 -4.39
N LEU A 477 -31.37 21.12 -4.05
CA LEU A 477 -30.22 20.62 -3.27
C LEU A 477 -30.54 20.36 -1.80
N THR A 478 -31.65 20.96 -1.26
CA THR A 478 -32.10 20.70 0.11
C THR A 478 -33.01 19.48 0.19
N GLY A 479 -33.42 18.90 -0.94
CA GLY A 479 -34.30 17.74 -1.04
C GLY A 479 -35.83 18.11 -0.96
N THR A 480 -36.16 19.36 -0.70
CA THR A 480 -37.53 19.86 -0.61
C THR A 480 -37.73 20.99 -1.61
N PRO A 481 -37.82 20.69 -2.92
CA PRO A 481 -37.96 21.72 -3.94
C PRO A 481 -39.35 22.36 -3.94
N THR A 482 -39.38 23.66 -4.24
CA THR A 482 -40.57 24.40 -4.57
C THR A 482 -40.63 24.63 -6.07
N TYR A 483 -41.73 24.26 -6.72
CA TYR A 483 -41.94 24.48 -8.15
C TYR A 483 -42.61 25.84 -8.38
N LEU A 484 -42.11 26.65 -9.27
CA LEU A 484 -42.56 28.00 -9.57
C LEU A 484 -42.96 28.17 -11.05
N GLY A 485 -43.06 27.11 -11.83
CA GLY A 485 -43.29 27.17 -13.27
C GLY A 485 -44.71 26.75 -13.70
N ASP A 486 -45.05 27.04 -14.97
CA ASP A 486 -46.35 26.74 -15.57
C ASP A 486 -46.36 25.47 -16.45
N GLY A 487 -45.21 24.79 -16.65
CA GLY A 487 -45.06 23.59 -17.46
C GLY A 487 -44.33 22.46 -16.71
N ASP A 488 -44.25 21.25 -17.27
CA ASP A 488 -43.50 20.14 -16.70
C ASP A 488 -42.10 20.03 -17.38
N PRO A 489 -41.05 20.60 -16.77
CA PRO A 489 -39.71 20.58 -17.33
C PRO A 489 -39.00 19.25 -17.10
N LEU A 490 -39.65 18.26 -16.53
CA LEU A 490 -39.06 17.00 -16.09
C LEU A 490 -39.05 15.98 -17.24
N LEU A 491 -38.07 15.07 -17.21
CA LEU A 491 -37.97 13.98 -18.16
C LEU A 491 -39.21 13.07 -18.09
N MET A 492 -39.89 12.87 -19.22
CA MET A 492 -41.02 11.94 -19.33
C MET A 492 -40.56 10.50 -19.25
N GLU A 493 -41.35 9.60 -18.70
CA GLU A 493 -41.14 8.16 -18.83
C GLU A 493 -41.27 7.79 -20.34
N ARG A 494 -40.42 6.87 -20.81
CA ARG A 494 -40.68 6.19 -22.09
C ARG A 494 -42.00 5.44 -21.89
N ASP A 495 -42.98 5.71 -22.71
CA ASP A 495 -44.21 4.91 -22.78
C ASP A 495 -43.81 3.44 -22.93
N LYS A 496 -43.99 2.65 -21.88
CA LYS A 496 -44.00 1.21 -22.02
C LYS A 496 -45.32 0.93 -22.77
N GLY A 497 -45.21 0.90 -24.12
CA GLY A 497 -46.32 0.41 -24.92
C GLY A 497 -46.67 -0.98 -24.40
N TYR A 498 -47.82 -1.09 -23.77
CA TYR A 498 -48.49 -2.35 -23.54
C TYR A 498 -48.89 -2.87 -24.93
N ALA A 499 -48.11 -3.82 -25.45
CA ALA A 499 -48.49 -4.70 -26.56
C ALA A 499 -48.56 -6.13 -26.02
#